data_8f7185549b4db17b096550643058d5b7
#
_entry.id   8f7185549b4db17b096550643058d5b7
#
_cell.length_a   1.000
_cell.length_b   1.000
_cell.length_c   1.000
_cell.angle_alpha   90.00
_cell.angle_beta   90.00
_cell.angle_gamma   90.00
#
_symmetry.space_group_name_H-M   'P 1'
#
loop_
_entity.id
_entity.type
_entity.pdbx_description
1 polymer ?
#
loop_
_entity_poly.entity_id
_entity_poly.type
_entity_poly.pdbx_seq_one_letter_code
_entity_poly.pdbx_strand_id
1 'polypeptide(L)'
;MNNKITRIYARYILDSRANPTVEVELTLDDGSWGRAAVPSGASTGSLEAHELRDESKDFNGKGVNKAVENINSLIADTLIGSDAGDQSKVDQILLELDGTKNKSKLGANAILAVSMANMVAYAKSEKKYVYELIPNIYGAPSLPVPFMNILNGGAHADNSVSYTHLTLPTN
;
A
#
# COMPACT_ATOMS: atom_id res chain seq x y z
N MET A 1 3.59 26.39 -5.27
CA MET A 1 4.76 25.55 -5.63
C MET A 1 4.25 24.41 -6.47
N ASN A 2 4.93 24.06 -7.56
CA ASN A 2 4.49 22.91 -8.37
C ASN A 2 5.08 21.65 -7.72
N ASN A 3 4.28 20.92 -6.95
CA ASN A 3 4.68 19.68 -6.29
C ASN A 3 4.72 18.50 -7.29
N LYS A 4 5.57 18.66 -8.33
CA LYS A 4 5.62 17.66 -9.41
C LYS A 4 6.46 16.45 -9.02
N ILE A 5 5.98 15.29 -9.37
CA ILE A 5 6.72 14.03 -9.24
C ILE A 5 7.91 14.07 -10.21
N THR A 6 9.11 13.90 -9.68
CA THR A 6 10.36 13.91 -10.49
C THR A 6 11.03 12.54 -10.55
N ARG A 7 10.78 11.69 -9.56
CA ARG A 7 11.37 10.34 -9.52
C ARG A 7 10.43 9.40 -8.76
N ILE A 8 10.31 8.19 -9.31
CA ILE A 8 9.71 7.03 -8.62
C ILE A 8 10.71 5.89 -8.71
N TYR A 9 10.97 5.23 -7.59
CA TYR A 9 11.88 4.10 -7.54
C TYR A 9 11.35 3.04 -6.58
N ALA A 10 11.24 1.82 -7.07
CA ALA A 10 10.76 0.68 -6.31
C ALA A 10 11.85 -0.38 -6.14
N ARG A 11 11.79 -1.10 -5.03
CA ARG A 11 12.58 -2.29 -4.74
C ARG A 11 11.74 -3.28 -3.92
N TYR A 12 12.17 -4.52 -3.84
CA TYR A 12 11.64 -5.40 -2.82
C TYR A 12 12.42 -5.24 -1.51
N ILE A 13 11.72 -5.42 -0.42
CA ILE A 13 12.28 -5.58 0.92
C ILE A 13 11.68 -6.84 1.55
N LEU A 14 12.21 -7.31 2.67
CA LEU A 14 11.64 -8.44 3.39
C LEU A 14 10.72 -7.96 4.51
N ASP A 15 9.55 -8.58 4.59
CA ASP A 15 8.62 -8.36 5.69
C ASP A 15 9.06 -9.10 6.97
N SER A 16 8.27 -8.99 8.06
CA SER A 16 8.56 -9.63 9.35
C SER A 16 8.55 -11.18 9.30
N ARG A 17 8.07 -11.76 8.20
CA ARG A 17 8.06 -13.22 7.93
C ARG A 17 9.09 -13.62 6.90
N ALA A 18 10.03 -12.73 6.57
CA ALA A 18 11.05 -12.90 5.54
C ALA A 18 10.49 -13.17 4.12
N ASN A 19 9.26 -12.72 3.85
CA ASN A 19 8.71 -12.73 2.49
C ASN A 19 8.98 -11.39 1.80
N PRO A 20 9.25 -11.38 0.49
CA PRO A 20 9.38 -10.14 -0.27
C PRO A 20 8.11 -9.31 -0.25
N THR A 21 8.26 -8.01 -0.10
CA THR A 21 7.19 -7.02 -0.29
C THR A 21 7.73 -5.80 -1.04
N VAL A 22 6.83 -5.00 -1.61
CA VAL A 22 7.18 -3.83 -2.42
C VAL A 22 7.41 -2.63 -1.53
N GLU A 23 8.53 -1.92 -1.74
CA GLU A 23 8.79 -0.59 -1.19
C GLU A 23 9.03 0.40 -2.31
N VAL A 24 8.44 1.60 -2.20
CA VAL A 24 8.57 2.70 -3.16
C VAL A 24 9.14 3.94 -2.48
N GLU A 25 10.06 4.60 -3.15
CA GLU A 25 10.48 5.98 -2.89
C GLU A 25 10.00 6.89 -4.03
N LEU A 26 9.34 7.99 -3.68
CA LEU A 26 8.85 9.00 -4.62
C LEU A 26 9.40 10.37 -4.23
N THR A 27 9.96 11.10 -5.19
CA THR A 27 10.59 12.41 -4.98
C THR A 27 9.85 13.49 -5.78
N LEU A 28 9.69 14.66 -5.19
CA LEU A 28 9.09 15.84 -5.79
C LEU A 28 10.15 16.84 -6.27
N ASP A 29 9.73 17.85 -7.04
CA ASP A 29 10.59 18.88 -7.61
C ASP A 29 11.16 19.85 -6.57
N ASP A 30 10.56 19.95 -5.38
CA ASP A 30 11.09 20.71 -4.23
C ASP A 30 12.13 19.92 -3.41
N GLY A 31 12.44 18.68 -3.80
CA GLY A 31 13.33 17.76 -3.09
C GLY A 31 12.66 16.98 -1.96
N SER A 32 11.39 17.22 -1.65
CA SER A 32 10.63 16.41 -0.72
C SER A 32 10.47 14.98 -1.26
N TRP A 33 10.50 13.99 -0.37
CA TRP A 33 10.36 12.60 -0.77
C TRP A 33 9.54 11.79 0.22
N GLY A 34 8.81 10.83 -0.29
CA GLY A 34 8.03 9.88 0.48
C GLY A 34 8.48 8.45 0.24
N ARG A 35 8.31 7.61 1.26
CA ARG A 35 8.58 6.17 1.19
C ARG A 35 7.43 5.40 1.79
N ALA A 36 7.00 4.37 1.11
CA ALA A 36 5.98 3.45 1.59
C ALA A 36 6.33 2.01 1.24
N ALA A 37 5.99 1.10 2.15
CA ALA A 37 6.07 -0.34 1.94
C ALA A 37 4.67 -0.93 2.10
N VAL A 38 4.33 -1.91 1.27
CA VAL A 38 3.00 -2.52 1.27
C VAL A 38 3.05 -3.86 1.98
N PRO A 39 2.45 -3.98 3.18
CA PRO A 39 2.39 -5.24 3.89
C PRO A 39 1.45 -6.22 3.16
N SER A 40 1.78 -7.51 3.24
CA SER A 40 0.96 -8.59 2.71
C SER A 40 0.15 -9.26 3.81
N GLY A 41 -1.13 -9.54 3.55
CA GLY A 41 -1.98 -10.32 4.44
C GLY A 41 -1.58 -11.81 4.51
N ALA A 42 -2.02 -12.51 5.55
CA ALA A 42 -1.82 -13.95 5.69
C ALA A 42 -2.93 -14.77 5.00
N SER A 43 -4.08 -14.18 4.75
CA SER A 43 -5.24 -14.78 4.10
C SER A 43 -5.78 -13.83 3.03
N THR A 44 -6.43 -14.38 2.02
CA THR A 44 -7.04 -13.61 0.93
C THR A 44 -8.54 -13.86 0.87
N GLY A 45 -9.32 -12.80 0.72
CA GLY A 45 -10.75 -12.88 0.44
C GLY A 45 -11.05 -12.90 -1.05
N SER A 46 -12.18 -13.48 -1.45
CA SER A 46 -12.58 -13.59 -2.86
C SER A 46 -12.85 -12.25 -3.55
N LEU A 47 -13.07 -11.18 -2.78
CA LEU A 47 -13.33 -9.82 -3.26
C LEU A 47 -12.12 -8.90 -3.15
N GLU A 48 -10.99 -9.38 -2.64
CA GLU A 48 -9.77 -8.58 -2.53
C GLU A 48 -9.15 -8.29 -3.89
N ALA A 49 -8.46 -7.15 -3.98
CA ALA A 49 -7.65 -6.81 -5.13
C ALA A 49 -6.44 -7.76 -5.23
N HIS A 50 -6.01 -8.02 -6.44
CA HIS A 50 -4.95 -8.98 -6.73
C HIS A 50 -3.58 -8.46 -6.32
N GLU A 51 -2.92 -9.14 -5.39
CA GLU A 51 -1.51 -8.92 -5.09
C GLU A 51 -0.66 -9.65 -6.14
N LEU A 52 0.14 -8.90 -6.90
CA LEU A 52 0.97 -9.49 -7.96
C LEU A 52 2.21 -10.16 -7.37
N ARG A 53 2.34 -11.47 -7.60
CA ARG A 53 3.47 -12.31 -7.22
C ARG A 53 4.10 -12.94 -8.46
N ASP A 54 5.40 -13.25 -8.39
CA ASP A 54 6.17 -13.68 -9.57
C ASP A 54 5.90 -15.12 -9.99
N GLU A 55 5.35 -15.96 -9.13
CA GLU A 55 5.14 -17.40 -9.36
C GLU A 55 6.44 -18.17 -9.74
N SER A 56 7.60 -17.54 -9.52
CA SER A 56 8.91 -18.13 -9.75
C SER A 56 9.31 -19.06 -8.60
N LYS A 57 10.40 -19.85 -8.80
CA LYS A 57 10.95 -20.69 -7.71
C LYS A 57 11.55 -19.85 -6.58
N ASP A 58 11.95 -18.61 -6.87
CA ASP A 58 12.50 -17.69 -5.90
C ASP A 58 11.47 -17.35 -4.83
N PHE A 59 11.89 -17.32 -3.57
CA PHE A 59 11.04 -17.06 -2.43
C PHE A 59 9.77 -17.94 -2.39
N ASN A 60 9.85 -19.18 -2.90
CA ASN A 60 8.70 -20.10 -2.97
C ASN A 60 7.46 -19.53 -3.68
N GLY A 61 7.66 -18.81 -4.77
CA GLY A 61 6.58 -18.18 -5.54
C GLY A 61 6.10 -16.84 -4.98
N LYS A 62 6.70 -16.33 -3.90
CA LYS A 62 6.29 -15.08 -3.26
C LYS A 62 7.08 -13.85 -3.71
N GLY A 63 7.91 -13.94 -4.75
CA GLY A 63 8.62 -12.82 -5.33
C GLY A 63 7.69 -11.70 -5.78
N VAL A 64 8.20 -10.47 -5.86
CA VAL A 64 7.46 -9.27 -6.29
C VAL A 64 8.20 -8.48 -7.38
N ASN A 65 9.12 -9.13 -8.10
CA ASN A 65 9.93 -8.45 -9.12
C ASN A 65 9.07 -7.88 -10.24
N LYS A 66 8.00 -8.58 -10.69
CA LYS A 66 7.06 -8.05 -11.69
C LYS A 66 6.38 -6.76 -11.23
N ALA A 67 5.96 -6.71 -9.96
CA ALA A 67 5.36 -5.49 -9.39
C ALA A 67 6.38 -4.35 -9.31
N VAL A 68 7.61 -4.64 -8.90
CA VAL A 68 8.73 -3.67 -8.87
C VAL A 68 9.05 -3.16 -10.27
N GLU A 69 9.10 -4.04 -11.28
CA GLU A 69 9.34 -3.67 -12.68
C GLU A 69 8.21 -2.80 -13.23
N ASN A 70 6.95 -3.14 -12.97
CA ASN A 70 5.79 -2.32 -13.34
C ASN A 70 5.88 -0.89 -12.78
N ILE A 71 6.38 -0.75 -11.54
CA ILE A 71 6.55 0.58 -10.92
C ILE A 71 7.69 1.34 -11.58
N ASN A 72 8.86 0.70 -11.74
CA ASN A 72 10.07 1.35 -12.26
C ASN A 72 10.01 1.69 -13.75
N SER A 73 9.02 1.14 -14.47
CA SER A 73 8.77 1.40 -15.89
C SER A 73 7.43 2.10 -16.10
N LEU A 74 6.35 1.34 -16.32
CA LEU A 74 5.05 1.85 -16.75
C LEU A 74 4.47 2.93 -15.82
N ILE A 75 4.54 2.71 -14.49
CA ILE A 75 3.97 3.66 -13.53
C ILE A 75 4.85 4.90 -13.44
N ALA A 76 6.18 4.75 -13.37
CA ALA A 76 7.08 5.89 -13.30
C ALA A 76 6.97 6.76 -14.56
N ASP A 77 7.00 6.16 -15.75
CA ASP A 77 6.88 6.89 -17.04
C ASP A 77 5.56 7.66 -17.15
N THR A 78 4.48 7.13 -16.53
CA THR A 78 3.15 7.75 -16.59
C THR A 78 2.99 8.89 -15.59
N LEU A 79 3.57 8.75 -14.38
CA LEU A 79 3.34 9.69 -13.28
C LEU A 79 4.38 10.80 -13.17
N ILE A 80 5.60 10.64 -13.71
CA ILE A 80 6.61 11.70 -13.70
C ILE A 80 6.04 12.96 -14.39
N GLY A 81 6.14 14.10 -13.70
CA GLY A 81 5.57 15.39 -14.13
C GLY A 81 4.14 15.65 -13.63
N SER A 82 3.46 14.65 -13.06
CA SER A 82 2.14 14.83 -12.44
C SER A 82 2.23 15.64 -11.14
N ASP A 83 1.13 16.26 -10.76
CA ASP A 83 1.01 17.00 -9.49
C ASP A 83 0.71 16.01 -8.35
N ALA A 84 1.62 15.89 -7.40
CA ALA A 84 1.47 15.05 -6.23
C ALA A 84 0.37 15.53 -5.27
N GLY A 85 -0.01 16.82 -5.35
CA GLY A 85 -1.06 17.41 -4.51
C GLY A 85 -2.47 16.92 -4.84
N ASP A 86 -2.69 16.44 -6.05
CA ASP A 86 -3.95 15.83 -6.47
C ASP A 86 -3.90 14.30 -6.32
N GLN A 87 -3.98 13.82 -5.08
CA GLN A 87 -3.95 12.38 -4.78
C GLN A 87 -5.03 11.60 -5.54
N SER A 88 -6.22 12.17 -5.66
CA SER A 88 -7.33 11.51 -6.38
C SER A 88 -6.98 11.30 -7.85
N LYS A 89 -6.33 12.27 -8.47
CA LYS A 89 -5.86 12.18 -9.85
C LYS A 89 -4.75 11.14 -10.01
N VAL A 90 -3.78 11.12 -9.09
CA VAL A 90 -2.71 10.10 -9.08
C VAL A 90 -3.31 8.71 -8.99
N ASP A 91 -4.23 8.49 -8.06
CA ASP A 91 -4.91 7.21 -7.87
C ASP A 91 -5.74 6.82 -9.11
N GLN A 92 -6.44 7.76 -9.72
CA GLN A 92 -7.20 7.53 -10.95
C GLN A 92 -6.28 7.10 -12.10
N ILE A 93 -5.15 7.78 -12.31
CA ILE A 93 -4.17 7.42 -13.34
C ILE A 93 -3.67 5.97 -13.12
N LEU A 94 -3.36 5.59 -11.88
CA LEU A 94 -2.92 4.24 -11.55
C LEU A 94 -3.99 3.19 -11.86
N LEU A 95 -5.25 3.48 -11.54
CA LEU A 95 -6.38 2.58 -11.80
C LEU A 95 -6.66 2.45 -13.30
N GLU A 96 -6.59 3.53 -14.05
CA GLU A 96 -6.76 3.55 -15.52
C GLU A 96 -5.62 2.81 -16.23
N LEU A 97 -4.37 2.95 -15.75
CA LEU A 97 -3.21 2.25 -16.28
C LEU A 97 -3.30 0.73 -16.08
N ASP A 98 -3.83 0.29 -14.95
CA ASP A 98 -4.15 -1.12 -14.69
C ASP A 98 -5.31 -1.58 -15.58
N GLY A 99 -6.41 -0.86 -15.59
CA GLY A 99 -7.59 -1.12 -16.40
C GLY A 99 -8.36 -2.39 -16.07
N THR A 100 -7.97 -3.15 -15.02
CA THR A 100 -8.66 -4.36 -14.60
C THR A 100 -9.49 -4.13 -13.34
N LYS A 101 -10.58 -4.89 -13.19
CA LYS A 101 -11.49 -4.73 -12.05
C LYS A 101 -10.80 -4.99 -10.70
N ASN A 102 -9.88 -5.95 -10.65
CA ASN A 102 -9.21 -6.41 -9.44
C ASN A 102 -7.72 -6.03 -9.38
N LYS A 103 -7.24 -5.12 -10.23
CA LYS A 103 -5.83 -4.66 -10.27
C LYS A 103 -4.83 -5.78 -10.61
N SER A 104 -5.23 -6.72 -11.47
CA SER A 104 -4.41 -7.90 -11.78
C SER A 104 -3.29 -7.64 -12.79
N LYS A 105 -3.30 -6.52 -13.52
CA LYS A 105 -2.27 -6.20 -14.51
C LYS A 105 -1.01 -5.63 -13.87
N LEU A 106 -1.15 -4.60 -13.06
CA LEU A 106 -0.02 -3.96 -12.36
C LEU A 106 0.25 -4.58 -10.99
N GLY A 107 -0.80 -5.05 -10.34
CA GLY A 107 -0.79 -5.52 -8.96
C GLY A 107 -1.28 -4.46 -7.98
N ALA A 108 -2.16 -4.86 -7.07
CA ALA A 108 -2.63 -3.97 -6.01
C ALA A 108 -1.48 -3.48 -5.11
N ASN A 109 -0.48 -4.32 -4.89
CA ASN A 109 0.74 -3.97 -4.15
C ASN A 109 1.54 -2.87 -4.85
N ALA A 110 1.70 -2.91 -6.18
CA ALA A 110 2.37 -1.86 -6.94
C ALA A 110 1.60 -0.53 -6.87
N ILE A 111 0.30 -0.56 -7.13
CA ILE A 111 -0.57 0.62 -7.12
C ILE A 111 -0.57 1.27 -5.74
N LEU A 112 -0.81 0.49 -4.68
CA LEU A 112 -0.89 0.99 -3.31
C LEU A 112 0.45 1.58 -2.83
N ALA A 113 1.57 0.93 -3.14
CA ALA A 113 2.90 1.42 -2.74
C ALA A 113 3.18 2.82 -3.30
N VAL A 114 2.86 3.06 -4.58
CA VAL A 114 3.05 4.37 -5.22
C VAL A 114 2.08 5.40 -4.66
N SER A 115 0.80 5.07 -4.52
CA SER A 115 -0.23 5.95 -3.94
C SER A 115 0.15 6.42 -2.53
N MET A 116 0.59 5.49 -1.66
CA MET A 116 1.04 5.82 -0.30
C MET A 116 2.32 6.66 -0.30
N ALA A 117 3.30 6.33 -1.15
CA ALA A 117 4.54 7.10 -1.25
C ALA A 117 4.28 8.53 -1.72
N ASN A 118 3.33 8.73 -2.64
CA ASN A 118 2.90 10.06 -3.10
C ASN A 118 2.31 10.88 -1.94
N MET A 119 1.37 10.31 -1.19
CA MET A 119 0.77 10.98 -0.04
C MET A 119 1.81 11.40 1.00
N VAL A 120 2.79 10.54 1.29
CA VAL A 120 3.88 10.83 2.23
C VAL A 120 4.81 11.94 1.70
N ALA A 121 5.16 11.91 0.41
CA ALA A 121 5.99 12.94 -0.22
C ALA A 121 5.30 14.30 -0.17
N TYR A 122 4.04 14.35 -0.56
CA TYR A 122 3.24 15.57 -0.54
C TYR A 122 3.02 16.11 0.87
N ALA A 123 2.78 15.26 1.86
CA ALA A 123 2.68 15.70 3.25
C ALA A 123 3.96 16.40 3.75
N LYS A 124 5.13 15.85 3.37
CA LYS A 124 6.41 16.49 3.71
C LYS A 124 6.63 17.83 3.00
N SER A 125 6.27 17.93 1.72
CA SER A 125 6.32 19.19 0.95
C SER A 125 5.48 20.28 1.62
N GLU A 126 4.27 19.92 2.08
CA GLU A 126 3.37 20.82 2.81
C GLU A 126 3.75 21.02 4.29
N LYS A 127 4.79 20.33 4.79
CA LYS A 127 5.19 20.33 6.22
C LYS A 127 4.06 19.92 7.16
N LYS A 128 3.26 18.94 6.71
CA LYS A 128 2.11 18.39 7.42
C LYS A 128 2.30 16.90 7.71
N TYR A 129 1.55 16.40 8.66
CA TYR A 129 1.36 14.95 8.82
C TYR A 129 0.35 14.45 7.78
N VAL A 130 0.47 13.18 7.39
CA VAL A 130 -0.44 12.57 6.41
C VAL A 130 -1.92 12.69 6.82
N TYR A 131 -2.24 12.50 8.10
CA TYR A 131 -3.62 12.61 8.58
C TYR A 131 -4.22 14.02 8.41
N GLU A 132 -3.40 15.08 8.33
CA GLU A 132 -3.87 16.46 8.11
C GLU A 132 -4.26 16.73 6.66
N LEU A 133 -3.82 15.87 5.73
CA LEU A 133 -4.20 15.95 4.31
C LEU A 133 -5.48 15.16 3.99
N ILE A 134 -5.88 14.26 4.89
CA ILE A 134 -7.11 13.48 4.71
C ILE A 134 -8.31 14.38 4.99
N PRO A 135 -9.26 14.47 4.05
CA PRO A 135 -10.44 15.32 4.24
C PRO A 135 -11.20 14.97 5.52
N ASN A 136 -11.52 15.98 6.29
CA ASN A 136 -12.25 15.87 7.56
C ASN A 136 -13.75 15.66 7.30
N ILE A 137 -14.14 14.48 6.81
CA ILE A 137 -15.53 14.14 6.53
C ILE A 137 -16.35 13.87 7.80
N TYR A 138 -15.69 13.57 8.92
CA TYR A 138 -16.36 13.20 10.19
C TYR A 138 -16.06 14.14 11.37
N GLY A 139 -15.49 15.33 11.10
CA GLY A 139 -15.11 16.30 12.12
C GLY A 139 -13.60 16.36 12.42
N ALA A 140 -13.22 17.07 13.49
CA ALA A 140 -11.81 17.20 13.85
C ALA A 140 -11.16 15.84 14.18
N PRO A 141 -9.87 15.63 13.84
CA PRO A 141 -9.15 14.42 14.21
C PRO A 141 -9.19 14.17 15.72
N SER A 142 -9.52 12.94 16.11
CA SER A 142 -9.54 12.51 17.51
C SER A 142 -8.89 11.14 17.63
N LEU A 143 -8.42 10.82 18.83
CA LEU A 143 -7.92 9.47 19.10
C LEU A 143 -9.07 8.47 18.99
N PRO A 144 -8.93 7.40 18.20
CA PRO A 144 -9.98 6.40 18.05
C PRO A 144 -10.14 5.57 19.33
N VAL A 145 -11.35 5.07 19.55
CA VAL A 145 -11.54 3.97 20.51
C VAL A 145 -10.79 2.75 19.95
N PRO A 146 -9.87 2.15 20.71
CA PRO A 146 -9.06 1.05 20.19
C PRO A 146 -9.91 -0.22 20.00
N PHE A 147 -9.87 -0.76 18.80
CA PHE A 147 -10.29 -2.13 18.50
C PHE A 147 -9.04 -2.97 18.35
N MET A 148 -8.91 -4.03 19.13
CA MET A 148 -7.71 -4.86 19.11
C MET A 148 -8.07 -6.34 19.03
N ASN A 149 -7.20 -7.10 18.40
CA ASN A 149 -7.29 -8.55 18.40
C ASN A 149 -6.71 -9.08 19.72
N ILE A 150 -7.55 -9.73 20.54
CA ILE A 150 -7.16 -10.30 21.83
C ILE A 150 -6.91 -11.79 21.73
N LEU A 151 -7.63 -12.48 20.83
CA LEU A 151 -7.53 -13.94 20.65
C LEU A 151 -7.42 -14.26 19.16
N ASN A 152 -6.44 -15.08 18.81
CA ASN A 152 -6.24 -15.58 17.46
C ASN A 152 -6.53 -17.09 17.39
N GLY A 153 -7.11 -17.49 16.23
CA GLY A 153 -7.31 -18.89 15.88
C GLY A 153 -7.12 -19.12 14.37
N GLY A 154 -7.16 -20.33 13.92
CA GLY A 154 -7.01 -20.69 12.51
C GLY A 154 -5.65 -20.32 11.93
N ALA A 155 -5.63 -19.65 10.75
CA ALA A 155 -4.40 -19.28 10.04
C ALA A 155 -3.49 -18.28 10.77
N HIS A 156 -3.98 -17.62 11.82
CA HIS A 156 -3.27 -16.59 12.58
C HIS A 156 -2.68 -17.09 13.90
N ALA A 157 -2.76 -18.38 14.19
CA ALA A 157 -2.26 -18.94 15.45
C ALA A 157 -1.67 -20.33 15.25
N ASP A 158 -0.60 -20.63 15.98
CA ASP A 158 0.05 -21.94 16.00
C ASP A 158 -0.67 -22.95 16.93
N ASN A 159 -1.97 -22.75 17.15
CA ASN A 159 -2.78 -23.63 17.98
C ASN A 159 -3.90 -24.29 17.16
N SER A 160 -4.37 -25.46 17.62
CA SER A 160 -5.46 -26.21 17.00
C SER A 160 -6.86 -25.70 17.35
N VAL A 161 -6.96 -24.56 18.02
CA VAL A 161 -8.25 -24.02 18.48
C VAL A 161 -8.91 -23.21 17.38
N SER A 162 -10.04 -23.68 16.88
CA SER A 162 -10.93 -22.94 16.00
C SER A 162 -12.11 -22.41 16.83
N TYR A 163 -12.24 -21.07 16.88
CA TYR A 163 -13.37 -20.47 17.62
C TYR A 163 -14.60 -20.44 16.72
N THR A 164 -15.59 -21.24 17.06
CA THR A 164 -16.93 -21.11 16.44
C THR A 164 -17.84 -20.19 17.24
N HIS A 165 -17.62 -20.08 18.55
CA HIS A 165 -18.39 -19.20 19.45
C HIS A 165 -17.50 -18.65 20.56
N LEU A 166 -17.64 -17.36 20.84
CA LEU A 166 -17.04 -16.70 21.98
C LEU A 166 -18.16 -16.04 22.80
N THR A 167 -18.37 -16.54 24.03
CA THR A 167 -19.30 -15.88 24.97
C THR A 167 -18.52 -15.08 25.97
N LEU A 168 -18.81 -13.77 26.10
CA LEU A 168 -18.30 -12.97 27.19
C LEU A 168 -19.08 -13.30 28.46
N PRO A 169 -18.42 -13.42 29.63
CA PRO A 169 -19.13 -13.54 30.88
C PRO A 169 -19.98 -12.29 31.09
N THR A 170 -21.29 -12.46 31.22
CA THR A 170 -22.21 -11.41 31.64
C THR A 170 -22.27 -11.43 33.16
N ASN A 171 -21.71 -10.43 33.78
CA ASN A 171 -21.92 -10.14 35.21
C ASN A 171 -23.18 -9.31 35.40
#